data_e154da8772a33a6805d7ff2e780670cf
#
_entry.id   e154da8772a33a6805d7ff2e780670cf
#
_cell.length_a   1.000
_cell.length_b   1.000
_cell.length_c   1.000
_cell.angle_alpha   90.00
_cell.angle_beta   90.00
_cell.angle_gamma   90.00
#
_symmetry.space_group_name_H-M   'P 1'
#
loop_
_entity.id
_entity.type
_entity.pdbx_description
1 polymer ?
#
loop_
_entity_poly.entity_id
_entity_poly.type
_entity_poly.pdbx_seq_one_letter_code
_entity_poly.pdbx_strand_id
1 'polypeptide(L)'
;NEIANYVKQNNYDIIIAGKESSDYNSGAVPGIISEILDIPFVNACNGLSIDGEQVNLSREIDGGIEKIQTKTPLIIGGQKGLVEESELKIPNMRGIMTARTKPLEVIEATASNHLTESIEFEKPSVKGECKMIDENNISELVNELHNVTKVI
;
A
#
# COMPACT_ATOMS: atom_id res chain seq x y z
N ASN A 1 -13.47 10.44 0.53
CA ASN A 1 -14.88 10.57 0.91
C ASN A 1 -15.69 9.31 0.55
N GLU A 2 -15.65 8.81 -0.69
CA GLU A 2 -16.47 7.70 -1.15
C GLU A 2 -16.33 6.43 -0.30
N ILE A 3 -15.07 6.00 -0.05
CA ILE A 3 -14.80 4.84 0.79
C ILE A 3 -15.31 5.06 2.23
N ALA A 4 -15.06 6.23 2.81
CA ALA A 4 -15.51 6.54 4.16
C ALA A 4 -17.06 6.53 4.27
N ASN A 5 -17.75 7.05 3.28
CA ASN A 5 -19.22 7.02 3.22
C ASN A 5 -19.76 5.58 3.13
N TYR A 6 -19.12 4.75 2.31
CA TYR A 6 -19.49 3.33 2.20
C TYR A 6 -19.25 2.57 3.51
N VAL A 7 -18.12 2.82 4.16
CA VAL A 7 -17.79 2.19 5.45
C VAL A 7 -18.79 2.58 6.54
N LYS A 8 -19.19 3.86 6.62
CA LYS A 8 -20.21 4.32 7.58
C LYS A 8 -21.55 3.59 7.46
N GLN A 9 -21.90 3.17 6.24
CA GLN A 9 -23.18 2.48 5.98
C GLN A 9 -23.15 0.99 6.31
N ASN A 10 -21.95 0.38 6.39
CA ASN A 10 -21.80 -1.07 6.45
C ASN A 10 -21.15 -1.61 7.75
N ASN A 11 -20.79 -0.76 8.71
CA ASN A 11 -20.26 -1.14 10.04
C ASN A 11 -19.13 -2.18 10.00
N TYR A 12 -18.03 -1.87 9.30
CA TYR A 12 -16.85 -2.74 9.28
C TYR A 12 -16.02 -2.61 10.56
N ASP A 13 -15.54 -3.75 11.08
CA ASP A 13 -14.65 -3.80 12.24
C ASP A 13 -13.20 -3.47 11.87
N ILE A 14 -12.74 -3.93 10.72
CA ILE A 14 -11.37 -3.73 10.26
C ILE A 14 -11.38 -3.33 8.79
N ILE A 15 -10.65 -2.25 8.48
CA ILE A 15 -10.41 -1.78 7.12
C ILE A 15 -8.92 -2.01 6.82
N ILE A 16 -8.62 -2.82 5.81
CA ILE A 16 -7.24 -3.08 5.40
C ILE A 16 -6.96 -2.34 4.10
N ALA A 17 -5.96 -1.48 4.13
CA ALA A 17 -5.45 -0.74 2.99
C ALA A 17 -3.99 -1.12 2.72
N GLY A 18 -3.46 -0.74 1.56
CA GLY A 18 -2.02 -0.76 1.31
C GLY A 18 -1.31 0.32 2.12
N LYS A 19 -0.03 0.11 2.43
CA LYS A 19 0.82 1.11 3.09
C LYS A 19 0.87 2.42 2.29
N GLU A 20 1.01 2.29 0.97
CA GLU A 20 1.17 3.40 0.04
C GLU A 20 0.70 2.99 -1.35
N SER A 21 0.39 3.97 -2.20
CA SER A 21 0.02 3.74 -3.58
C SER A 21 1.24 3.45 -4.45
N SER A 22 1.08 2.60 -5.48
CA SER A 22 2.18 2.20 -6.36
C SER A 22 2.59 3.26 -7.40
N ASP A 23 1.78 4.30 -7.57
CA ASP A 23 2.03 5.38 -8.53
C ASP A 23 2.87 6.52 -7.92
N TYR A 24 2.39 7.15 -6.85
CA TYR A 24 3.04 8.29 -6.21
C TYR A 24 3.63 7.99 -4.83
N ASN A 25 3.63 6.74 -4.39
CA ASN A 25 4.02 6.35 -3.02
C ASN A 25 3.26 7.14 -1.94
N SER A 26 2.02 7.52 -2.24
CA SER A 26 1.18 8.26 -1.30
C SER A 26 0.54 7.32 -0.28
N GLY A 27 0.79 7.56 0.99
CA GLY A 27 0.15 6.88 2.12
C GLY A 27 -1.03 7.65 2.73
N ALA A 28 -1.54 8.68 2.07
CA ALA A 28 -2.51 9.61 2.65
C ALA A 28 -3.93 9.05 2.80
N VAL A 29 -4.37 8.20 1.86
CA VAL A 29 -5.79 7.77 1.79
C VAL A 29 -6.27 7.07 3.05
N PRO A 30 -5.57 6.09 3.64
CA PRO A 30 -6.04 5.44 4.87
C PRO A 30 -6.13 6.39 6.06
N GLY A 31 -5.16 7.32 6.19
CA GLY A 31 -5.18 8.33 7.24
C GLY A 31 -6.35 9.31 7.11
N ILE A 32 -6.68 9.73 5.88
CA ILE A 32 -7.84 10.59 5.62
C ILE A 32 -9.15 9.86 5.96
N ILE A 33 -9.25 8.57 5.61
CA ILE A 33 -10.43 7.77 5.96
C ILE A 33 -10.57 7.66 7.49
N SER A 34 -9.46 7.43 8.19
CA SER A 34 -9.41 7.36 9.65
C SER A 34 -9.95 8.63 10.29
N GLU A 35 -9.51 9.80 9.84
CA GLU A 35 -9.98 11.10 10.33
C GLU A 35 -11.48 11.33 10.06
N ILE A 36 -11.95 10.97 8.86
CA ILE A 36 -13.38 11.11 8.52
C ILE A 36 -14.27 10.19 9.37
N LEU A 37 -13.76 9.01 9.73
CA LEU A 37 -14.50 8.01 10.49
C LEU A 37 -14.30 8.13 12.00
N ASP A 38 -13.32 8.91 12.45
CA ASP A 38 -12.89 9.03 13.85
C ASP A 38 -12.53 7.65 14.47
N ILE A 39 -11.72 6.87 13.73
CA ILE A 39 -11.24 5.55 14.16
C ILE A 39 -9.71 5.45 14.07
N PRO A 40 -9.06 4.60 14.90
CA PRO A 40 -7.61 4.45 14.89
C PRO A 40 -7.07 3.99 13.52
N PHE A 41 -5.89 4.49 13.16
CA PHE A 41 -5.13 4.06 11.99
C PHE A 41 -3.71 3.67 12.37
N VAL A 42 -3.28 2.48 11.92
CA VAL A 42 -1.90 2.01 12.10
C VAL A 42 -1.32 1.67 10.73
N ASN A 43 -0.33 2.45 10.30
CA ASN A 43 0.33 2.24 9.00
C ASN A 43 1.54 1.30 9.11
N ALA A 44 1.95 0.74 7.96
CA ALA A 44 3.13 -0.11 7.80
C ALA A 44 3.12 -1.36 8.70
N CYS A 45 1.96 -1.94 8.91
CA CYS A 45 1.80 -3.14 9.73
C CYS A 45 2.38 -4.37 9.03
N ASN A 46 3.22 -5.11 9.75
CA ASN A 46 3.78 -6.40 9.35
C ASN A 46 3.33 -7.56 10.25
N GLY A 47 2.46 -7.31 11.23
CA GLY A 47 1.86 -8.33 12.06
C GLY A 47 0.50 -7.90 12.59
N LEU A 48 -0.42 -8.85 12.66
CA LEU A 48 -1.79 -8.68 13.15
C LEU A 48 -2.22 -9.93 13.90
N SER A 49 -2.73 -9.76 15.11
CA SER A 49 -3.46 -10.82 15.83
C SER A 49 -4.65 -10.24 16.58
N ILE A 50 -5.72 -11.02 16.66
CA ILE A 50 -6.97 -10.63 17.30
C ILE A 50 -7.24 -11.59 18.45
N ASP A 51 -7.49 -11.03 19.63
CA ASP A 51 -7.86 -11.78 20.84
C ASP A 51 -9.10 -11.14 21.45
N GLY A 52 -10.25 -11.72 21.15
CA GLY A 52 -11.54 -11.14 21.50
C GLY A 52 -11.75 -9.77 20.82
N GLU A 53 -11.96 -8.74 21.63
CA GLU A 53 -12.09 -7.35 21.14
C GLU A 53 -10.73 -6.66 20.96
N GLN A 54 -9.65 -7.27 21.39
CA GLN A 54 -8.33 -6.69 21.40
C GLN A 54 -7.57 -7.03 20.14
N VAL A 55 -7.00 -6.01 19.51
CA VAL A 55 -6.18 -6.14 18.30
C VAL A 55 -4.74 -5.78 18.64
N ASN A 56 -3.83 -6.71 18.40
CA ASN A 56 -2.40 -6.53 18.57
C ASN A 56 -1.75 -6.41 17.18
N LEU A 57 -1.00 -5.36 17.00
CA LEU A 57 -0.33 -5.02 15.75
C LEU A 57 1.17 -4.88 15.97
N SER A 58 1.96 -5.15 14.94
CA SER A 58 3.37 -4.79 14.90
C SER A 58 3.71 -4.05 13.63
N ARG A 59 4.66 -3.13 13.70
CA ARG A 59 5.23 -2.43 12.55
C ARG A 59 6.71 -2.18 12.73
N GLU A 60 7.43 -2.13 11.64
CA GLU A 60 8.82 -1.71 11.63
C GLU A 60 8.94 -0.20 11.74
N ILE A 61 9.82 0.25 12.61
CA ILE A 61 10.22 1.65 12.78
C ILE A 61 11.74 1.74 12.73
N ASP A 62 12.27 2.95 12.58
CA ASP A 62 13.71 3.18 12.67
C ASP A 62 14.23 2.72 14.03
N GLY A 63 15.12 1.71 13.99
CA GLY A 63 15.73 1.15 15.17
C GLY A 63 15.00 0.00 15.84
N GLY A 64 13.87 -0.51 15.30
CA GLY A 64 13.22 -1.68 15.88
C GLY A 64 11.81 -1.97 15.39
N ILE A 65 11.08 -2.65 16.27
CA ILE A 65 9.68 -3.03 16.04
C ILE A 65 8.81 -2.38 17.11
N GLU A 66 7.82 -1.65 16.68
CA GLU A 66 6.77 -1.11 17.56
C GLU A 66 5.62 -2.12 17.66
N LYS A 67 5.18 -2.38 18.90
CA LYS A 67 4.00 -3.20 19.20
C LYS A 67 2.88 -2.28 19.65
N ILE A 68 1.73 -2.39 19.01
CA ILE A 68 0.57 -1.53 19.24
C ILE A 68 -0.60 -2.41 19.65
N GLN A 69 -1.36 -1.98 20.64
CA GLN A 69 -2.57 -2.62 21.09
C GLN A 69 -3.73 -1.64 20.99
N THR A 70 -4.80 -2.06 20.35
CA THR A 70 -6.00 -1.24 20.13
C THR A 70 -7.25 -2.12 20.13
N LYS A 71 -8.39 -1.51 19.83
CA LYS A 71 -9.67 -2.19 19.64
C LYS A 71 -10.24 -1.91 18.25
N THR A 72 -11.22 -2.71 17.86
CA THR A 72 -12.05 -2.42 16.68
C THR A 72 -13.07 -1.32 16.98
N PRO A 73 -13.53 -0.54 15.98
CA PRO A 73 -13.05 -0.55 14.59
C PRO A 73 -11.72 0.14 14.39
N LEU A 74 -10.94 -0.30 13.37
CA LEU A 74 -9.65 0.34 13.03
C LEU A 74 -9.30 0.20 11.55
N ILE A 75 -8.35 1.02 11.11
CA ILE A 75 -7.76 0.94 9.78
C ILE A 75 -6.30 0.48 9.90
N ILE A 76 -5.90 -0.42 9.00
CA ILE A 76 -4.55 -0.97 8.93
C ILE A 76 -3.97 -0.68 7.56
N GLY A 77 -2.77 -0.09 7.52
CA GLY A 77 -1.94 -0.01 6.32
C GLY A 77 -0.99 -1.21 6.28
N GLY A 78 -1.31 -2.22 5.47
CA GLY A 78 -0.54 -3.46 5.38
C GLY A 78 0.80 -3.28 4.66
N GLN A 79 1.86 -3.86 5.21
CA GLN A 79 3.19 -3.95 4.63
C GLN A 79 3.55 -5.41 4.35
N LYS A 80 4.61 -5.65 3.57
CA LYS A 80 5.19 -6.99 3.37
C LYS A 80 5.49 -7.63 4.74
N GLY A 81 5.13 -8.90 4.90
CA GLY A 81 5.28 -9.64 6.15
C GLY A 81 4.01 -9.72 7.01
N LEU A 82 2.94 -9.03 6.63
CA LEU A 82 1.65 -9.16 7.32
C LEU A 82 1.07 -10.60 7.22
N VAL A 83 1.33 -11.27 6.11
CA VAL A 83 1.09 -12.69 5.89
C VAL A 83 2.35 -13.30 5.29
N GLU A 84 2.80 -14.42 5.83
CA GLU A 84 3.93 -15.16 5.29
C GLU A 84 3.61 -15.71 3.89
N GLU A 85 4.61 -15.73 3.00
CA GLU A 85 4.42 -16.15 1.62
C GLU A 85 3.89 -17.59 1.51
N SER A 86 4.29 -18.47 2.42
CA SER A 86 3.83 -19.86 2.51
C SER A 86 2.35 -20.01 2.89
N GLU A 87 1.76 -18.99 3.51
CA GLU A 87 0.37 -18.97 3.95
C GLU A 87 -0.56 -18.30 2.93
N LEU A 88 -0.01 -17.73 1.87
CA LEU A 88 -0.80 -17.08 0.83
C LEU A 88 -1.70 -18.08 0.09
N LYS A 89 -2.98 -17.75 -0.02
CA LYS A 89 -3.94 -18.50 -0.83
C LYS A 89 -3.79 -18.10 -2.31
N ILE A 90 -2.96 -18.85 -3.04
CA ILE A 90 -2.73 -18.61 -4.47
C ILE A 90 -3.94 -19.07 -5.27
N PRO A 91 -4.54 -18.21 -6.12
CA PRO A 91 -5.64 -18.61 -6.99
C PRO A 91 -5.23 -19.71 -7.96
N ASN A 92 -6.01 -20.79 -8.04
CA ASN A 92 -5.86 -21.80 -9.07
C ASN A 92 -6.64 -21.44 -10.35
N MET A 93 -6.40 -22.14 -11.44
CA MET A 93 -7.07 -21.89 -12.72
C MET A 93 -8.59 -21.90 -12.64
N ARG A 94 -9.18 -22.81 -11.85
CA ARG A 94 -10.62 -22.88 -11.65
C ARG A 94 -11.12 -21.62 -10.92
N GLY A 95 -10.41 -21.15 -9.90
CA GLY A 95 -10.73 -19.92 -9.18
C GLY A 95 -10.71 -18.69 -10.08
N ILE A 96 -9.71 -18.60 -10.97
CA ILE A 96 -9.60 -17.52 -11.96
C ILE A 96 -10.76 -17.55 -12.95
N MET A 97 -11.14 -18.72 -13.43
CA MET A 97 -12.27 -18.87 -14.37
C MET A 97 -13.60 -18.51 -13.71
N THR A 98 -13.85 -19.02 -12.50
CA THR A 98 -15.11 -18.75 -11.78
C THR A 98 -15.23 -17.30 -11.30
N ALA A 99 -14.11 -16.60 -11.07
CA ALA A 99 -14.13 -15.19 -10.72
C ALA A 99 -14.80 -14.31 -11.79
N ARG A 100 -14.73 -14.70 -13.06
CA ARG A 100 -15.35 -13.96 -14.17
C ARG A 100 -16.88 -13.93 -14.14
N THR A 101 -17.49 -14.89 -13.45
CA THR A 101 -18.95 -15.01 -13.34
C THR A 101 -19.51 -14.55 -12.00
N LYS A 102 -18.64 -14.11 -11.09
CA LYS A 102 -19.09 -13.55 -9.81
C LYS A 102 -19.75 -12.18 -10.01
N PRO A 103 -20.82 -11.88 -9.27
CA PRO A 103 -21.43 -10.57 -9.33
C PRO A 103 -20.44 -9.49 -8.87
N LEU A 104 -20.39 -8.39 -9.61
CA LEU A 104 -19.67 -7.18 -9.25
C LEU A 104 -20.72 -6.11 -8.95
N GLU A 105 -20.82 -5.70 -7.70
CA GLU A 105 -21.64 -4.58 -7.31
C GLU A 105 -20.92 -3.27 -7.65
N VAL A 106 -21.57 -2.41 -8.41
CA VAL A 106 -21.08 -1.07 -8.74
C VAL A 106 -21.90 -0.06 -7.98
N ILE A 107 -21.24 0.71 -7.14
CA ILE A 107 -21.87 1.76 -6.32
C ILE A 107 -21.61 3.10 -6.99
N GLU A 108 -22.67 3.85 -7.24
CA GLU A 108 -22.57 5.18 -7.82
C GLU A 108 -21.85 6.14 -6.87
N ALA A 109 -20.92 6.91 -7.43
CA ALA A 109 -20.18 7.89 -6.66
C ALA A 109 -21.10 9.03 -6.19
N THR A 110 -20.86 9.48 -4.97
CA THR A 110 -21.50 10.72 -4.49
C THR A 110 -20.79 11.92 -5.12
N ALA A 111 -21.50 13.04 -5.29
CA ALA A 111 -20.91 14.24 -5.84
C ALA A 111 -19.74 14.70 -4.94
N SER A 112 -18.52 14.58 -5.43
CA SER A 112 -17.31 15.08 -4.76
C SER A 112 -16.67 16.17 -5.57
N ASN A 113 -16.13 17.20 -4.91
CA ASN A 113 -15.32 18.21 -5.56
C ASN A 113 -13.97 17.59 -5.90
N HIS A 114 -13.66 17.45 -7.17
CA HIS A 114 -12.34 17.05 -7.62
C HIS A 114 -11.36 18.19 -7.36
N LEU A 115 -10.29 17.90 -6.61
CA LEU A 115 -9.22 18.86 -6.34
C LEU A 115 -8.09 18.79 -7.38
N THR A 116 -8.04 17.69 -8.14
CA THR A 116 -7.03 17.44 -9.18
C THR A 116 -7.69 16.76 -10.38
N GLU A 117 -7.14 17.02 -11.57
CA GLU A 117 -7.56 16.42 -12.82
C GLU A 117 -6.35 15.89 -13.56
N SER A 118 -6.43 14.66 -14.09
CA SER A 118 -5.38 14.11 -14.95
C SER A 118 -5.54 14.69 -16.35
N ILE A 119 -4.56 15.47 -16.79
CA ILE A 119 -4.60 16.16 -18.09
C ILE A 119 -4.05 15.27 -19.19
N GLU A 120 -2.95 14.54 -18.90
CA GLU A 120 -2.25 13.73 -19.90
C GLU A 120 -1.54 12.55 -19.23
N PHE A 121 -1.42 11.45 -19.96
CA PHE A 121 -0.66 10.27 -19.58
C PHE A 121 0.44 10.01 -20.58
N GLU A 122 1.69 10.07 -20.15
CA GLU A 122 2.84 9.77 -20.96
C GLU A 122 3.47 8.43 -20.55
N LYS A 123 3.99 7.70 -21.51
CA LYS A 123 4.80 6.53 -21.21
C LYS A 123 6.17 6.98 -20.68
N PRO A 124 6.71 6.29 -19.66
CA PRO A 124 8.07 6.57 -19.22
C PRO A 124 9.05 6.34 -20.37
N SER A 125 10.14 7.11 -20.39
CA SER A 125 11.23 6.94 -21.33
C SER A 125 11.75 5.51 -21.31
N VAL A 126 12.06 4.96 -22.48
CA VAL A 126 12.67 3.63 -22.58
C VAL A 126 14.03 3.69 -21.89
N LYS A 127 14.26 2.77 -20.94
CA LYS A 127 15.56 2.66 -20.28
C LYS A 127 16.62 2.27 -21.32
N GLY A 128 17.73 2.97 -21.31
CA GLY A 128 18.92 2.60 -22.10
C GLY A 128 19.54 1.29 -21.62
N GLU A 129 20.56 0.84 -22.32
CA GLU A 129 21.33 -0.33 -21.90
C GLU A 129 22.01 -0.08 -20.54
N CYS A 130 21.99 -1.10 -19.69
CA CYS A 130 22.65 -1.03 -18.40
C CYS A 130 24.15 -1.24 -18.58
N LYS A 131 24.98 -0.28 -18.18
CA LYS A 131 26.44 -0.45 -18.14
C LYS A 131 26.80 -1.20 -16.86
N MET A 132 27.30 -2.41 -17.02
CA MET A 132 27.83 -3.20 -15.90
C MET A 132 29.26 -2.80 -15.63
N ILE A 133 29.59 -2.53 -14.36
CA ILE A 133 30.91 -2.17 -13.89
C ILE A 133 31.39 -3.26 -12.96
N ASP A 134 32.66 -3.66 -13.09
CA ASP A 134 33.26 -4.68 -12.23
C ASP A 134 33.27 -4.20 -10.77
N GLU A 135 32.92 -5.11 -9.86
CA GLU A 135 32.81 -4.83 -8.40
C GLU A 135 34.13 -4.33 -7.79
N ASN A 136 35.25 -4.72 -8.39
CA ASN A 136 36.60 -4.30 -7.96
C ASN A 136 37.04 -2.97 -8.58
N ASN A 137 36.25 -2.39 -9.50
CA ASN A 137 36.56 -1.13 -10.19
C ASN A 137 35.69 0.04 -9.75
N ILE A 138 35.70 0.33 -8.45
CA ILE A 138 34.90 1.42 -7.84
C ILE A 138 35.26 2.78 -8.47
N SER A 139 36.53 2.98 -8.88
CA SER A 139 36.96 4.24 -9.49
C SER A 139 36.23 4.52 -10.80
N GLU A 140 35.93 3.50 -11.60
CA GLU A 140 35.16 3.65 -12.83
C GLU A 140 33.71 4.05 -12.51
N LEU A 141 33.08 3.41 -11.49
CA LEU A 141 31.74 3.76 -11.07
C LEU A 141 31.64 5.23 -10.64
N VAL A 142 32.57 5.69 -9.81
CA VAL A 142 32.62 7.09 -9.36
C VAL A 142 32.81 8.04 -10.54
N ASN A 143 33.71 7.72 -11.47
CA ASN A 143 33.93 8.53 -12.67
C ASN A 143 32.65 8.61 -13.54
N GLU A 144 31.95 7.50 -13.76
CA GLU A 144 30.70 7.49 -14.52
C GLU A 144 29.64 8.36 -13.85
N LEU A 145 29.46 8.23 -12.53
CA LEU A 145 28.45 8.99 -11.79
C LEU A 145 28.78 10.48 -11.71
N HIS A 146 30.02 10.83 -11.52
CA HIS A 146 30.47 12.22 -11.34
C HIS A 146 30.70 12.97 -12.66
N ASN A 147 31.43 12.36 -13.60
CA ASN A 147 31.91 13.07 -14.81
C ASN A 147 31.04 12.81 -16.04
N VAL A 148 30.43 11.63 -16.17
CA VAL A 148 29.64 11.26 -17.34
C VAL A 148 28.15 11.55 -17.12
N THR A 149 27.55 10.97 -16.10
CA THR A 149 26.10 11.14 -15.83
C THR A 149 25.79 12.36 -14.97
N LYS A 150 26.77 12.87 -14.23
CA LYS A 150 26.68 14.07 -13.37
C LYS A 150 25.51 14.00 -12.36
N VAL A 151 25.34 12.86 -11.72
CA VAL A 151 24.29 12.65 -10.71
C VAL A 151 24.80 12.78 -9.27
N ILE A 152 26.12 12.80 -9.10
CA ILE A 152 26.81 13.08 -7.83
C ILE A 152 27.92 14.11 -8.03
#